data_70614ca67813fc8b63209c4916e04ac7
#
_entry.id   70614ca67813fc8b63209c4916e04ac7
#
_cell.length_a   1.000
_cell.length_b   1.000
_cell.length_c   1.000
_cell.angle_alpha   90.00
_cell.angle_beta   90.00
_cell.angle_gamma   90.00
#
_symmetry.space_group_name_H-M   'P 1'
#
loop_
_entity.id
_entity.type
_entity.pdbx_description
1 polymer ?
#
loop_
_entity_poly.entity_id
_entity_poly.type
_entity_poly.pdbx_seq_one_letter_code
_entity_poly.pdbx_strand_id
1 'polypeptide(L)'
;MKLEEFNYHLPPELIAQCPAKDRDHSRLLHVSLEDDTLEDRIFTDVTEYLRSGDVLVLNETKVIPARLFGQKETGARIELFLLKRLEGDTWEILARPGKKVRIGDVIHFSVPEITAEILDTTESGGRIVRFDYNGIWEELLDRIGTMPLPPYIKEYHGDMQRYQTVYANIPGSVAAPTAGLHFTEELLTEIAAKGVRIAKVELKVGLGTFRPVEEENIEDHKMHEEYYEIGDEAARIINESRAGGGRVIAVGTTSTRTLETVADENGVLKAERGWTNSYIYPGYRYKIVDGLITNFHLPKSSLLMLVSALAGKEKIFRAYEHAVAEKYRFFSFGDAMLIL
;
A
#
# COMPACT_ATOMS: atom_id res chain seq x y z
N MET A 1 7.12 -21.89 10.09
CA MET A 1 8.32 -21.44 9.32
C MET A 1 9.04 -20.36 10.09
N LYS A 2 10.37 -20.31 9.98
CA LYS A 2 11.16 -19.31 10.67
C LYS A 2 11.23 -18.02 9.87
N LEU A 3 11.16 -16.86 10.54
CA LEU A 3 11.32 -15.56 9.91
C LEU A 3 12.63 -15.43 9.15
N GLU A 4 13.72 -16.04 9.67
CA GLU A 4 15.05 -16.02 9.03
C GLU A 4 15.05 -16.68 7.63
N GLU A 5 14.13 -17.59 7.37
CA GLU A 5 13.97 -18.20 6.04
C GLU A 5 13.49 -17.23 4.97
N PHE A 6 13.01 -16.04 5.36
CA PHE A 6 12.60 -14.93 4.48
C PHE A 6 13.63 -13.80 4.47
N ASN A 7 14.85 -14.10 4.87
CA ASN A 7 15.96 -13.17 4.79
C ASN A 7 16.71 -13.31 3.47
N TYR A 8 17.13 -12.18 2.91
CA TYR A 8 18.06 -12.12 1.77
C TYR A 8 18.94 -10.88 1.91
N HIS A 9 20.08 -10.87 1.23
CA HIS A 9 20.96 -9.71 1.23
C HIS A 9 20.44 -8.61 0.32
N LEU A 10 20.07 -7.46 0.90
CA LEU A 10 19.67 -6.27 0.15
C LEU A 10 20.68 -5.14 0.40
N PRO A 11 21.48 -4.77 -0.60
CA PRO A 11 22.35 -3.60 -0.51
C PRO A 11 21.52 -2.33 -0.28
N PRO A 12 21.84 -1.49 0.75
CA PRO A 12 21.05 -0.31 1.06
C PRO A 12 20.92 0.69 -0.09
N GLU A 13 21.92 0.76 -0.96
CA GLU A 13 21.95 1.63 -2.15
C GLU A 13 20.91 1.27 -3.20
N LEU A 14 20.36 0.05 -3.17
CA LEU A 14 19.28 -0.36 -4.06
C LEU A 14 17.91 0.12 -3.57
N ILE A 15 17.77 0.59 -2.35
CA ILE A 15 16.53 1.16 -1.83
C ILE A 15 16.31 2.54 -2.46
N ALA A 16 15.34 2.65 -3.36
CA ALA A 16 15.08 3.88 -4.11
C ALA A 16 14.67 5.04 -3.21
N GLN A 17 15.38 6.16 -3.30
CA GLN A 17 15.10 7.39 -2.56
C GLN A 17 14.24 8.38 -3.36
N CYS A 18 14.14 8.22 -4.68
CA CYS A 18 13.33 9.02 -5.57
C CYS A 18 12.66 8.15 -6.64
N PRO A 19 11.48 8.56 -7.16
CA PRO A 19 10.83 7.84 -8.25
C PRO A 19 11.66 7.90 -9.54
N ALA A 20 11.39 6.99 -10.47
CA ALA A 20 11.90 7.09 -11.84
C ALA A 20 11.39 8.40 -12.48
N LYS A 21 12.10 8.94 -13.46
CA LYS A 21 11.71 10.18 -14.15
C LYS A 21 10.29 10.05 -14.71
N ASP A 22 10.06 9.02 -15.49
CA ASP A 22 8.77 8.67 -16.07
C ASP A 22 8.23 7.44 -15.33
N ARG A 23 6.92 7.44 -14.95
CA ARG A 23 6.33 6.40 -14.10
C ARG A 23 6.43 5.01 -14.71
N ASP A 24 6.08 4.92 -15.99
CA ASP A 24 5.98 3.70 -16.77
C ASP A 24 7.31 3.24 -17.41
N HIS A 25 8.39 3.98 -17.15
CA HIS A 25 9.74 3.61 -17.59
C HIS A 25 10.61 3.00 -16.47
N SER A 26 10.01 2.63 -15.33
CA SER A 26 10.67 1.76 -14.36
C SER A 26 10.94 0.39 -15.00
N ARG A 27 11.90 -0.35 -14.45
CA ARG A 27 12.12 -1.74 -14.87
C ARG A 27 10.98 -2.62 -14.39
N LEU A 28 10.71 -3.70 -15.12
CA LEU A 28 9.76 -4.74 -14.79
C LEU A 28 10.47 -6.09 -14.83
N LEU A 29 10.44 -6.84 -13.74
CA LEU A 29 10.85 -8.24 -13.73
C LEU A 29 9.60 -9.11 -13.85
N HIS A 30 9.45 -9.80 -14.98
CA HIS A 30 8.44 -10.83 -15.14
C HIS A 30 8.92 -12.14 -14.52
N VAL A 31 8.07 -12.72 -13.67
CA VAL A 31 8.27 -14.00 -12.99
C VAL A 31 7.14 -14.93 -13.42
N SER A 32 7.47 -15.89 -14.27
CA SER A 32 6.48 -16.85 -14.77
C SER A 32 5.97 -17.78 -13.67
N LEU A 33 4.65 -17.96 -13.59
CA LEU A 33 4.02 -18.97 -12.73
C LEU A 33 4.03 -20.35 -13.37
N GLU A 34 4.06 -20.41 -14.71
CA GLU A 34 3.99 -21.67 -15.45
C GLU A 34 5.33 -22.44 -15.46
N ASP A 35 6.43 -21.69 -15.53
CA ASP A 35 7.78 -22.24 -15.58
C ASP A 35 8.76 -21.47 -14.69
N ASP A 36 10.06 -21.64 -14.88
CA ASP A 36 11.11 -20.98 -14.11
C ASP A 36 11.70 -19.74 -14.81
N THR A 37 10.98 -19.18 -15.77
CA THR A 37 11.44 -18.06 -16.57
C THR A 37 11.40 -16.75 -15.78
N LEU A 38 12.50 -15.98 -15.89
CA LEU A 38 12.63 -14.60 -15.45
C LEU A 38 12.95 -13.75 -16.67
N GLU A 39 12.23 -12.65 -16.87
CA GLU A 39 12.45 -11.73 -18.00
C GLU A 39 12.59 -10.30 -17.52
N ASP A 40 13.71 -9.66 -17.91
CA ASP A 40 13.94 -8.24 -17.68
C ASP A 40 13.24 -7.41 -18.75
N ARG A 41 12.37 -6.50 -18.33
CA ARG A 41 11.50 -5.66 -19.17
C ARG A 41 11.47 -4.21 -18.66
N ILE A 42 10.75 -3.36 -19.38
CA ILE A 42 10.32 -2.04 -18.92
C ILE A 42 8.83 -2.10 -18.60
N PHE A 43 8.35 -1.28 -17.68
CA PHE A 43 6.97 -1.40 -17.18
C PHE A 43 5.91 -1.24 -18.27
N THR A 44 6.17 -0.46 -19.31
CA THR A 44 5.29 -0.36 -20.49
C THR A 44 5.00 -1.70 -21.15
N ASP A 45 5.95 -2.65 -21.07
CA ASP A 45 5.81 -3.99 -21.66
C ASP A 45 4.78 -4.86 -20.90
N VAL A 46 4.24 -4.38 -19.76
CA VAL A 46 3.16 -5.08 -19.03
C VAL A 46 1.98 -5.40 -19.95
N THR A 47 1.75 -4.54 -20.95
CA THR A 47 0.71 -4.74 -21.95
C THR A 47 0.89 -6.01 -22.77
N GLU A 48 2.10 -6.53 -22.94
CA GLU A 48 2.38 -7.77 -23.68
C GLU A 48 1.91 -9.03 -22.92
N TYR A 49 1.86 -8.95 -21.60
CA TYR A 49 1.44 -10.07 -20.73
C TYR A 49 -0.05 -10.11 -20.45
N LEU A 50 -0.74 -8.96 -20.64
CA LEU A 50 -2.17 -8.84 -20.45
C LEU A 50 -2.94 -9.19 -21.73
N ARG A 51 -4.08 -9.87 -21.59
CA ARG A 51 -4.92 -10.31 -22.72
C ARG A 51 -6.37 -9.89 -22.54
N SER A 52 -7.08 -9.78 -23.65
CA SER A 52 -8.51 -9.46 -23.64
C SER A 52 -9.28 -10.42 -22.73
N GLY A 53 -10.18 -9.87 -21.92
CA GLY A 53 -10.95 -10.60 -20.93
C GLY A 53 -10.33 -10.62 -19.52
N ASP A 54 -9.03 -10.34 -19.38
CA ASP A 54 -8.41 -10.17 -18.04
C ASP A 54 -9.03 -8.98 -17.31
N VAL A 55 -8.93 -8.98 -15.97
CA VAL A 55 -9.27 -7.82 -15.15
C VAL A 55 -8.08 -7.38 -14.31
N LEU A 56 -7.72 -6.11 -14.42
CA LEU A 56 -6.71 -5.44 -13.62
C LEU A 56 -7.40 -4.76 -12.43
N VAL A 57 -7.03 -5.14 -11.21
CA VAL A 57 -7.67 -4.63 -9.98
C VAL A 57 -6.76 -3.63 -9.29
N LEU A 58 -7.22 -2.38 -9.20
CA LEU A 58 -6.50 -1.23 -8.69
C LEU A 58 -7.03 -0.82 -7.32
N ASN A 59 -6.16 -0.47 -6.39
CA ASN A 59 -6.55 0.19 -5.14
C ASN A 59 -6.57 1.71 -5.35
N GLU A 60 -7.77 2.31 -5.39
CA GLU A 60 -7.95 3.75 -5.67
C GLU A 60 -7.85 4.65 -4.43
N THR A 61 -7.31 4.13 -3.32
CA THR A 61 -7.11 4.94 -2.13
C THR A 61 -6.17 6.12 -2.39
N LYS A 62 -6.47 7.27 -1.77
CA LYS A 62 -5.68 8.50 -1.85
C LYS A 62 -4.97 8.76 -0.52
N VAL A 63 -3.68 9.03 -0.57
CA VAL A 63 -2.90 9.41 0.62
C VAL A 63 -3.30 10.79 1.05
N ILE A 64 -3.59 10.95 2.35
CA ILE A 64 -3.87 12.25 2.97
C ILE A 64 -2.59 12.85 3.57
N PRO A 65 -2.50 14.18 3.72
CA PRO A 65 -1.37 14.83 4.39
C PRO A 65 -1.42 14.59 5.90
N ALA A 66 -1.18 13.34 6.30
CA ALA A 66 -1.39 12.84 7.65
C ALA A 66 -0.37 13.27 8.70
N ARG A 67 0.72 13.97 8.30
CA ARG A 67 1.76 14.43 9.22
C ARG A 67 1.58 15.91 9.50
N LEU A 68 1.18 16.24 10.73
CA LEU A 68 0.84 17.59 11.18
C LEU A 68 1.88 18.09 12.17
N PHE A 69 2.28 19.34 12.04
CA PHE A 69 3.21 19.99 12.97
C PHE A 69 2.52 21.16 13.68
N GLY A 70 2.49 21.11 15.01
CA GLY A 70 1.90 22.14 15.85
C GLY A 70 2.75 22.43 17.07
N GLN A 71 2.23 23.30 17.92
CA GLN A 71 2.86 23.72 19.17
C GLN A 71 1.87 23.72 20.32
N LYS A 72 2.35 23.36 21.49
CA LYS A 72 1.63 23.60 22.75
C LYS A 72 1.74 25.08 23.14
N GLU A 73 0.87 25.55 24.03
CA GLU A 73 0.99 26.91 24.63
C GLU A 73 2.37 27.15 25.26
N THR A 74 3.01 26.10 25.76
CA THR A 74 4.38 26.18 26.29
C THR A 74 5.47 26.39 25.25
N GLY A 75 5.11 26.45 23.96
CA GLY A 75 6.06 26.56 22.83
C GLY A 75 6.69 25.22 22.40
N ALA A 76 6.35 24.13 23.05
CA ALA A 76 6.87 22.80 22.69
C ALA A 76 6.32 22.37 21.32
N ARG A 77 7.21 22.10 20.36
CA ARG A 77 6.83 21.58 19.03
C ARG A 77 6.41 20.12 19.16
N ILE A 78 5.30 19.78 18.52
CA ILE A 78 4.68 18.45 18.51
C ILE A 78 4.38 18.07 17.05
N GLU A 79 4.76 16.87 16.68
CA GLU A 79 4.29 16.19 15.47
C GLU A 79 3.11 15.30 15.83
N LEU A 80 1.98 15.45 15.15
CA LEU A 80 0.85 14.52 15.19
C LEU A 80 0.80 13.77 13.87
N PHE A 81 0.71 12.45 13.93
CA PHE A 81 0.56 11.60 12.76
C PHE A 81 -0.81 10.91 12.80
N LEU A 82 -1.69 11.27 11.88
CA LEU A 82 -3.03 10.71 11.77
C LEU A 82 -2.96 9.22 11.41
N LEU A 83 -3.69 8.37 12.13
CA LEU A 83 -3.75 6.93 11.87
C LEU A 83 -5.13 6.51 11.38
N LYS A 84 -6.16 6.81 12.16
CA LYS A 84 -7.52 6.36 11.92
C LYS A 84 -8.49 7.42 12.37
N ARG A 85 -9.43 7.79 11.51
CA ARG A 85 -10.58 8.61 11.89
C ARG A 85 -11.55 7.75 12.68
N LEU A 86 -11.97 8.24 13.82
CA LEU A 86 -12.99 7.64 14.67
C LEU A 86 -14.34 8.31 14.42
N GLU A 87 -15.10 8.58 15.46
CA GLU A 87 -16.38 9.26 15.35
C GLU A 87 -16.18 10.79 15.28
N GLY A 88 -16.90 11.44 14.37
CA GLY A 88 -16.85 12.90 14.17
C GLY A 88 -15.47 13.39 13.79
N ASP A 89 -14.94 14.34 14.58
CA ASP A 89 -13.62 14.97 14.36
C ASP A 89 -12.55 14.38 15.26
N THR A 90 -12.78 13.17 15.73
CA THR A 90 -11.87 12.44 16.61
C THR A 90 -11.01 11.48 15.79
N TRP A 91 -9.71 11.44 16.13
CA TRP A 91 -8.72 10.61 15.43
C TRP A 91 -7.85 9.85 16.42
N GLU A 92 -7.48 8.64 16.04
CA GLU A 92 -6.32 7.98 16.62
C GLU A 92 -5.06 8.49 15.90
N ILE A 93 -4.02 8.83 16.69
CA ILE A 93 -2.78 9.42 16.19
C ILE A 93 -1.55 8.83 16.90
N LEU A 94 -0.40 8.98 16.25
CA LEU A 94 0.89 8.98 16.96
C LEU A 94 1.35 10.41 17.21
N ALA A 95 2.01 10.64 18.36
CA ALA A 95 2.57 11.94 18.71
C ALA A 95 4.08 11.86 18.94
N ARG A 96 4.82 12.85 18.46
CA ARG A 96 6.26 12.98 18.72
C ARG A 96 6.62 14.40 19.20
N PRO A 97 7.39 14.51 20.29
CA PRO A 97 7.82 13.45 21.21
C PRO A 97 6.67 13.01 22.11
N GLY A 98 6.34 11.70 22.15
CA GLY A 98 5.17 11.16 22.85
C GLY A 98 5.17 11.46 24.36
N LYS A 99 6.33 11.54 25.02
CA LYS A 99 6.49 11.89 26.45
C LYS A 99 6.04 13.32 26.79
N LYS A 100 5.96 14.20 25.79
CA LYS A 100 5.56 15.60 25.97
C LYS A 100 4.07 15.85 25.69
N VAL A 101 3.34 14.80 25.27
CA VAL A 101 1.92 14.90 24.91
C VAL A 101 1.08 14.14 25.93
N ARG A 102 0.26 14.88 26.68
CA ARG A 102 -0.58 14.38 27.79
C ARG A 102 -2.05 14.65 27.50
N ILE A 103 -2.93 13.92 28.14
CA ILE A 103 -4.38 14.17 28.12
C ILE A 103 -4.64 15.60 28.60
N GLY A 104 -5.51 16.33 27.89
CA GLY A 104 -5.85 17.72 28.12
C GLY A 104 -4.91 18.74 27.46
N ASP A 105 -3.81 18.29 26.82
CA ASP A 105 -2.98 19.21 26.04
C ASP A 105 -3.72 19.67 24.78
N VAL A 106 -3.61 20.97 24.47
CA VAL A 106 -4.08 21.56 23.22
C VAL A 106 -2.91 21.90 22.35
N ILE A 107 -2.97 21.47 21.10
CA ILE A 107 -1.98 21.71 20.07
C ILE A 107 -2.53 22.75 19.09
N HIS A 108 -1.77 23.83 18.88
CA HIS A 108 -2.07 24.90 17.95
C HIS A 108 -1.25 24.72 16.67
N PHE A 109 -1.88 24.96 15.53
CA PHE A 109 -1.24 24.86 14.21
C PHE A 109 -0.91 26.24 13.64
N SER A 110 -0.23 26.27 12.50
CA SER A 110 0.07 27.52 11.77
C SER A 110 -1.17 28.24 11.26
N VAL A 111 -2.28 27.54 11.21
CA VAL A 111 -3.60 28.02 10.82
C VAL A 111 -4.45 28.15 12.08
N PRO A 112 -4.81 29.40 12.50
CA PRO A 112 -5.45 29.63 13.79
C PRO A 112 -6.86 29.06 13.88
N GLU A 113 -7.49 28.73 12.75
CA GLU A 113 -8.84 28.15 12.69
C GLU A 113 -8.90 26.70 13.13
N ILE A 114 -7.75 26.08 13.46
CA ILE A 114 -7.70 24.68 13.85
C ILE A 114 -6.84 24.46 15.09
N THR A 115 -7.36 23.68 16.02
CA THR A 115 -6.64 23.16 17.20
C THR A 115 -6.89 21.66 17.35
N ALA A 116 -6.06 21.02 18.17
CA ALA A 116 -6.22 19.58 18.49
C ALA A 116 -6.08 19.36 19.99
N GLU A 117 -7.12 18.80 20.64
CA GLU A 117 -7.13 18.45 22.04
C GLU A 117 -6.87 16.94 22.21
N ILE A 118 -5.94 16.61 23.09
CA ILE A 118 -5.62 15.22 23.42
C ILE A 118 -6.64 14.71 24.45
N LEU A 119 -7.45 13.74 24.05
CA LEU A 119 -8.53 13.20 24.87
C LEU A 119 -8.11 11.98 25.69
N ASP A 120 -7.31 11.08 25.07
CA ASP A 120 -6.96 9.80 25.70
C ASP A 120 -5.65 9.22 25.10
N THR A 121 -5.26 8.08 25.66
CA THR A 121 -4.13 7.26 25.19
C THR A 121 -4.61 5.88 24.79
N THR A 122 -4.03 5.31 23.70
CA THR A 122 -4.32 3.94 23.30
C THR A 122 -3.35 2.95 23.95
N GLU A 123 -3.75 1.68 24.06
CA GLU A 123 -2.91 0.59 24.58
C GLU A 123 -1.59 0.44 23.76
N SER A 124 -1.64 0.75 22.47
CA SER A 124 -0.49 0.73 21.57
C SER A 124 0.47 1.93 21.72
N GLY A 125 0.19 2.84 22.65
CA GLY A 125 0.98 4.05 22.92
C GLY A 125 0.63 5.25 22.03
N GLY A 126 -0.41 5.14 21.21
CA GLY A 126 -1.02 6.24 20.47
C GLY A 126 -1.78 7.23 21.36
N ARG A 127 -2.45 8.17 20.72
CA ARG A 127 -3.34 9.16 21.38
C ARG A 127 -4.67 9.23 20.65
N ILE A 128 -5.72 9.54 21.39
CA ILE A 128 -7.00 9.96 20.83
C ILE A 128 -7.03 11.48 20.88
N VAL A 129 -7.28 12.09 19.74
CA VAL A 129 -7.31 13.56 19.60
C VAL A 129 -8.62 13.98 18.96
N ARG A 130 -9.18 15.10 19.43
CA ARG A 130 -10.30 15.77 18.80
C ARG A 130 -9.79 17.05 18.16
N PHE A 131 -10.09 17.23 16.89
CA PHE A 131 -9.85 18.49 16.19
C PHE A 131 -11.04 19.43 16.36
N ASP A 132 -10.76 20.69 16.67
CA ASP A 132 -11.74 21.78 16.67
C ASP A 132 -11.31 22.75 15.56
N TYR A 133 -12.20 22.95 14.59
CA TYR A 133 -11.90 23.75 13.40
C TYR A 133 -13.13 24.40 12.81
N ASN A 134 -12.92 25.47 12.02
CA ASN A 134 -13.95 26.12 11.24
C ASN A 134 -13.60 26.03 9.75
N GLY A 135 -14.46 25.37 8.97
CA GLY A 135 -14.27 25.16 7.54
C GLY A 135 -14.36 23.71 7.10
N ILE A 136 -13.78 23.40 5.96
CA ILE A 136 -13.75 22.05 5.37
C ILE A 136 -12.47 21.36 5.83
N TRP A 137 -12.62 20.20 6.47
CA TRP A 137 -11.50 19.43 7.05
C TRP A 137 -10.38 19.16 6.03
N GLU A 138 -10.75 18.72 4.84
CA GLU A 138 -9.80 18.33 3.79
C GLU A 138 -8.95 19.53 3.34
N GLU A 139 -9.55 20.71 3.20
CA GLU A 139 -8.84 21.96 2.84
C GLU A 139 -7.89 22.41 3.96
N LEU A 140 -8.32 22.30 5.21
CA LEU A 140 -7.49 22.62 6.35
C LEU A 140 -6.33 21.66 6.48
N LEU A 141 -6.60 20.37 6.28
CA LEU A 141 -5.58 19.33 6.33
C LEU A 141 -4.51 19.55 5.25
N ASP A 142 -4.90 19.96 4.04
CA ASP A 142 -3.95 20.30 2.97
C ASP A 142 -3.07 21.53 3.32
N ARG A 143 -3.56 22.45 4.17
CA ARG A 143 -2.83 23.64 4.60
C ARG A 143 -1.83 23.36 5.73
N ILE A 144 -2.14 22.45 6.66
CA ILE A 144 -1.34 22.18 7.86
C ILE A 144 -0.56 20.89 7.80
N GLY A 145 -0.99 19.97 6.93
CA GLY A 145 -0.42 18.63 6.83
C GLY A 145 0.67 18.53 5.77
N THR A 146 1.49 17.52 5.93
CA THR A 146 2.44 17.07 4.92
C THR A 146 2.18 15.61 4.59
N MET A 147 2.35 15.26 3.32
CA MET A 147 2.19 13.88 2.87
C MET A 147 3.27 13.00 3.54
N PRO A 148 2.87 11.93 4.21
CA PRO A 148 3.81 11.04 4.86
C PRO A 148 4.53 10.17 3.82
N LEU A 149 5.85 10.24 3.81
CA LEU A 149 6.66 9.25 3.08
C LEU A 149 7.06 8.13 4.04
N PRO A 150 7.27 6.91 3.53
CA PRO A 150 7.81 5.82 4.30
C PRO A 150 9.14 6.16 4.97
N PRO A 151 9.46 5.59 6.13
CA PRO A 151 10.62 5.99 6.94
C PRO A 151 11.98 5.70 6.28
N TYR A 152 12.03 4.86 5.26
CA TYR A 152 13.25 4.56 4.49
C TYR A 152 13.51 5.57 3.37
N ILE A 153 12.56 6.44 3.02
CA ILE A 153 12.76 7.57 2.12
C ILE A 153 13.16 8.77 2.94
N LYS A 154 14.44 9.15 2.86
CA LYS A 154 15.03 10.19 3.72
C LYS A 154 15.32 11.50 2.98
N GLU A 155 15.51 11.45 1.67
CA GLU A 155 16.11 12.53 0.88
C GLU A 155 15.25 12.99 -0.30
N TYR A 156 13.94 12.65 -0.29
CA TYR A 156 13.06 13.08 -1.38
C TYR A 156 12.48 14.47 -1.10
N HIS A 157 12.85 15.42 -1.96
CA HIS A 157 12.38 16.82 -1.93
C HIS A 157 11.66 17.20 -3.23
N GLY A 158 11.26 16.23 -4.03
CA GLY A 158 10.55 16.45 -5.28
C GLY A 158 9.03 16.65 -5.11
N ASP A 159 8.33 16.56 -6.22
CA ASP A 159 6.87 16.67 -6.25
C ASP A 159 6.20 15.53 -5.48
N MET A 160 5.52 15.86 -4.38
CA MET A 160 4.82 14.90 -3.53
C MET A 160 3.66 14.19 -4.23
N GLN A 161 3.13 14.74 -5.33
CA GLN A 161 2.13 14.07 -6.18
C GLN A 161 2.68 12.81 -6.83
N ARG A 162 4.01 12.67 -6.91
CA ARG A 162 4.65 11.42 -7.37
C ARG A 162 4.41 10.25 -6.41
N TYR A 163 4.04 10.51 -5.16
CA TYR A 163 3.64 9.49 -4.17
C TYR A 163 2.11 9.25 -4.15
N GLN A 164 1.42 9.61 -5.23
CA GLN A 164 0.02 9.26 -5.49
C GLN A 164 -0.09 8.49 -6.81
N THR A 165 -1.02 7.54 -6.88
CA THR A 165 -1.38 6.91 -8.16
C THR A 165 -2.19 7.90 -9.01
N VAL A 166 -2.13 7.74 -10.33
CA VAL A 166 -2.90 8.60 -11.26
C VAL A 166 -4.43 8.41 -11.12
N TYR A 167 -4.83 7.30 -10.52
CA TYR A 167 -6.23 6.95 -10.28
C TYR A 167 -6.66 7.08 -8.79
N ALA A 168 -5.83 7.71 -7.95
CA ALA A 168 -6.17 7.95 -6.55
C ALA A 168 -7.41 8.84 -6.42
N ASN A 169 -8.44 8.33 -5.74
CA ASN A 169 -9.76 8.95 -5.67
C ASN A 169 -10.28 9.10 -4.24
N ILE A 170 -10.22 8.04 -3.43
CA ILE A 170 -10.85 7.99 -2.10
C ILE A 170 -9.82 8.32 -1.01
N PRO A 171 -9.94 9.48 -0.31
CA PRO A 171 -8.98 9.87 0.71
C PRO A 171 -9.09 9.03 1.98
N GLY A 172 -7.99 8.88 2.71
CA GLY A 172 -7.97 8.24 4.03
C GLY A 172 -6.81 7.29 4.27
N SER A 173 -5.95 7.09 3.29
CA SER A 173 -4.73 6.27 3.43
C SER A 173 -3.56 7.11 3.95
N VAL A 174 -2.68 6.50 4.73
CA VAL A 174 -1.42 7.14 5.16
C VAL A 174 -0.20 6.65 4.36
N ALA A 175 -0.41 5.72 3.43
CA ALA A 175 0.60 5.31 2.47
C ALA A 175 -0.04 5.00 1.12
N ALA A 176 0.72 5.21 0.03
CA ALA A 176 0.26 4.92 -1.32
C ALA A 176 0.29 3.41 -1.62
N PRO A 177 -0.63 2.90 -2.46
CA PRO A 177 -0.51 1.57 -3.05
C PRO A 177 0.58 1.60 -4.15
N THR A 178 1.84 1.46 -3.74
CA THR A 178 3.02 1.86 -4.50
C THR A 178 3.23 1.13 -5.82
N ALA A 179 2.72 -0.09 -5.97
CA ALA A 179 2.71 -0.79 -7.25
C ALA A 179 1.89 -0.04 -8.32
N GLY A 180 0.92 0.76 -7.90
CA GLY A 180 0.14 1.61 -8.79
C GLY A 180 0.87 2.87 -9.28
N LEU A 181 1.99 3.23 -8.65
CA LEU A 181 2.76 4.42 -9.04
C LEU A 181 3.44 4.28 -10.41
N HIS A 182 3.56 3.07 -10.92
CA HIS A 182 4.12 2.79 -12.24
C HIS A 182 3.17 3.10 -13.39
N PHE A 183 1.86 3.17 -13.13
CA PHE A 183 0.87 3.43 -14.17
C PHE A 183 0.77 4.91 -14.51
N THR A 184 0.54 5.19 -15.79
CA THR A 184 0.08 6.47 -16.32
C THR A 184 -1.37 6.31 -16.81
N GLU A 185 -2.08 7.42 -17.02
CA GLU A 185 -3.44 7.39 -17.58
C GLU A 185 -3.42 6.83 -19.01
N GLU A 186 -2.39 7.16 -19.77
CA GLU A 186 -2.16 6.67 -21.13
C GLU A 186 -2.00 5.15 -21.15
N LEU A 187 -1.14 4.59 -20.27
CA LEU A 187 -0.92 3.15 -20.19
C LEU A 187 -2.21 2.41 -19.77
N LEU A 188 -2.98 2.94 -18.81
CA LEU A 188 -4.26 2.36 -18.43
C LEU A 188 -5.28 2.40 -19.58
N THR A 189 -5.27 3.47 -20.38
CA THR A 189 -6.11 3.58 -21.58
C THR A 189 -5.71 2.56 -22.64
N GLU A 190 -4.42 2.35 -22.88
CA GLU A 190 -3.91 1.32 -23.77
C GLU A 190 -4.32 -0.09 -23.33
N ILE A 191 -4.13 -0.39 -22.04
CA ILE A 191 -4.54 -1.67 -21.43
C ILE A 191 -6.05 -1.91 -21.64
N ALA A 192 -6.88 -0.91 -21.38
CA ALA A 192 -8.33 -1.01 -21.59
C ALA A 192 -8.69 -1.22 -23.07
N ALA A 193 -7.97 -0.54 -24.00
CA ALA A 193 -8.17 -0.70 -25.44
C ALA A 193 -7.85 -2.12 -25.95
N LYS A 194 -7.00 -2.88 -25.25
CA LYS A 194 -6.75 -4.30 -25.52
C LYS A 194 -7.88 -5.23 -25.06
N GLY A 195 -8.93 -4.70 -24.43
CA GLY A 195 -10.06 -5.47 -23.90
C GLY A 195 -9.79 -6.01 -22.48
N VAL A 196 -8.79 -5.50 -21.78
CA VAL A 196 -8.57 -5.75 -20.35
C VAL A 196 -9.54 -4.86 -19.57
N ARG A 197 -10.27 -5.44 -18.63
CA ARG A 197 -11.17 -4.70 -17.76
C ARG A 197 -10.40 -4.08 -16.60
N ILE A 198 -10.88 -2.94 -16.10
CA ILE A 198 -10.31 -2.28 -14.92
C ILE A 198 -11.37 -2.26 -13.84
N ALA A 199 -11.06 -2.82 -12.68
CA ALA A 199 -11.89 -2.75 -11.49
C ALA A 199 -11.15 -2.00 -10.38
N LYS A 200 -11.88 -1.23 -9.57
CA LYS A 200 -11.31 -0.43 -8.49
C LYS A 200 -11.84 -0.90 -7.16
N VAL A 201 -10.93 -1.05 -6.21
CA VAL A 201 -11.22 -1.43 -4.83
C VAL A 201 -10.60 -0.39 -3.89
N GLU A 202 -11.00 -0.40 -2.64
CA GLU A 202 -10.39 0.41 -1.60
C GLU A 202 -9.73 -0.48 -0.53
N LEU A 203 -8.51 -0.14 -0.15
CA LEU A 203 -7.90 -0.54 1.10
C LEU A 203 -7.13 0.65 1.64
N LYS A 204 -7.50 1.11 2.83
CA LYS A 204 -6.82 2.22 3.52
C LYS A 204 -5.57 1.70 4.19
N VAL A 205 -4.43 2.02 3.59
CA VAL A 205 -3.13 1.57 4.08
C VAL A 205 -2.76 2.32 5.35
N GLY A 206 -2.55 1.57 6.43
CA GLY A 206 -2.07 2.08 7.71
C GLY A 206 -0.55 2.03 7.86
N LEU A 207 -0.03 2.59 8.95
CA LEU A 207 1.41 2.52 9.27
C LEU A 207 1.92 1.09 9.55
N GLY A 208 1.01 0.18 9.88
CA GLY A 208 1.36 -1.21 10.17
C GLY A 208 2.05 -1.93 9.03
N THR A 209 1.75 -1.53 7.78
CA THR A 209 2.36 -2.08 6.56
C THR A 209 3.88 -1.90 6.51
N PHE A 210 4.42 -0.90 7.23
CA PHE A 210 5.87 -0.65 7.28
C PHE A 210 6.55 -1.24 8.51
N ARG A 211 5.80 -1.91 9.41
CA ARG A 211 6.41 -2.57 10.55
C ARG A 211 7.01 -3.90 10.12
N PRO A 212 8.27 -4.19 10.50
CA PRO A 212 8.84 -5.50 10.26
C PRO A 212 8.10 -6.56 11.06
N VAL A 213 8.10 -7.78 10.58
CA VAL A 213 7.72 -8.96 11.38
C VAL A 213 8.84 -9.19 12.38
N GLU A 214 8.51 -9.32 13.67
CA GLU A 214 9.49 -9.45 14.77
C GLU A 214 9.45 -10.86 15.38
N GLU A 215 8.37 -11.60 15.17
CA GLU A 215 8.16 -12.95 15.70
C GLU A 215 9.12 -13.96 15.03
N GLU A 216 9.71 -14.84 15.82
CA GLU A 216 10.63 -15.87 15.30
C GLU A 216 9.93 -16.86 14.35
N ASN A 217 8.70 -17.24 14.66
CA ASN A 217 7.83 -18.02 13.78
C ASN A 217 6.86 -17.10 13.09
N ILE A 218 6.80 -17.14 11.78
CA ILE A 218 5.94 -16.23 11.01
C ILE A 218 4.44 -16.42 11.30
N GLU A 219 4.03 -17.62 11.70
CA GLU A 219 2.64 -17.95 12.03
C GLU A 219 2.13 -17.23 13.28
N ASP A 220 3.04 -16.78 14.17
CA ASP A 220 2.71 -16.07 15.39
C ASP A 220 2.43 -14.58 15.17
N HIS A 221 2.78 -14.07 13.98
CA HIS A 221 2.62 -12.66 13.61
C HIS A 221 1.15 -12.28 13.50
N LYS A 222 0.80 -11.13 14.06
CA LYS A 222 -0.54 -10.55 13.98
C LYS A 222 -0.53 -9.32 13.08
N MET A 223 -1.17 -9.45 11.93
CA MET A 223 -1.36 -8.32 11.01
C MET A 223 -2.25 -7.25 11.63
N HIS A 224 -1.94 -6.00 11.36
CA HIS A 224 -2.80 -4.88 11.68
C HIS A 224 -4.07 -4.92 10.84
N GLU A 225 -5.16 -4.43 11.43
CA GLU A 225 -6.42 -4.26 10.71
C GLU A 225 -6.36 -3.05 9.80
N GLU A 226 -6.82 -3.22 8.57
CA GLU A 226 -6.98 -2.17 7.57
C GLU A 226 -8.38 -2.20 7.00
N TYR A 227 -8.98 -1.02 6.81
CA TYR A 227 -10.31 -0.91 6.22
C TYR A 227 -10.25 -1.22 4.73
N TYR A 228 -11.21 -2.03 4.26
CA TYR A 228 -11.38 -2.31 2.84
C TYR A 228 -12.83 -2.12 2.40
N GLU A 229 -12.98 -1.90 1.08
CA GLU A 229 -14.29 -1.87 0.43
C GLU A 229 -14.19 -2.36 -1.02
N ILE A 230 -15.13 -3.22 -1.41
CA ILE A 230 -15.40 -3.61 -2.79
C ILE A 230 -16.86 -3.26 -3.10
N GLY A 231 -17.07 -2.34 -4.06
CA GLY A 231 -18.40 -1.96 -4.50
C GLY A 231 -19.03 -2.99 -5.48
N ASP A 232 -20.34 -2.88 -5.68
CA ASP A 232 -21.10 -3.77 -6.58
C ASP A 232 -20.54 -3.83 -8.00
N GLU A 233 -20.14 -2.70 -8.55
CA GLU A 233 -19.58 -2.64 -9.91
C GLU A 233 -18.26 -3.39 -10.02
N ALA A 234 -17.35 -3.18 -9.07
CA ALA A 234 -16.06 -3.87 -9.04
C ALA A 234 -16.25 -5.39 -8.90
N ALA A 235 -17.10 -5.82 -7.96
CA ALA A 235 -17.42 -7.23 -7.77
C ALA A 235 -18.00 -7.84 -9.04
N ARG A 236 -18.94 -7.16 -9.71
CA ARG A 236 -19.55 -7.60 -10.96
C ARG A 236 -18.50 -7.74 -12.09
N ILE A 237 -17.68 -6.70 -12.31
CA ILE A 237 -16.64 -6.70 -13.35
C ILE A 237 -15.69 -7.88 -13.16
N ILE A 238 -15.21 -8.11 -11.93
CA ILE A 238 -14.24 -9.17 -11.62
C ILE A 238 -14.88 -10.55 -11.83
N ASN A 239 -16.11 -10.77 -11.31
CA ASN A 239 -16.82 -12.04 -11.47
C ASN A 239 -17.12 -12.36 -12.93
N GLU A 240 -17.57 -11.38 -13.71
CA GLU A 240 -17.84 -11.55 -15.15
C GLU A 240 -16.55 -11.86 -15.93
N SER A 241 -15.44 -11.19 -15.62
CA SER A 241 -14.14 -11.44 -16.25
C SER A 241 -13.73 -12.90 -16.02
N ARG A 242 -13.78 -13.33 -14.76
CA ARG A 242 -13.43 -14.70 -14.37
C ARG A 242 -14.33 -15.74 -14.99
N ALA A 243 -15.65 -15.51 -14.99
CA ALA A 243 -16.62 -16.40 -15.64
C ALA A 243 -16.39 -16.53 -17.16
N GLY A 244 -15.85 -15.47 -17.79
CA GLY A 244 -15.42 -15.48 -19.19
C GLY A 244 -14.05 -16.12 -19.45
N GLY A 245 -13.37 -16.66 -18.43
CA GLY A 245 -12.05 -17.28 -18.55
C GLY A 245 -10.88 -16.26 -18.51
N GLY A 246 -11.16 -15.00 -18.14
CA GLY A 246 -10.14 -13.98 -17.90
C GLY A 246 -9.44 -14.17 -16.54
N ARG A 247 -8.21 -13.70 -16.45
CA ARG A 247 -7.40 -13.74 -15.22
C ARG A 247 -7.69 -12.51 -14.36
N VAL A 248 -7.61 -12.68 -13.04
CA VAL A 248 -7.69 -11.59 -12.05
C VAL A 248 -6.27 -11.20 -11.66
N ILE A 249 -5.84 -10.02 -12.09
CA ILE A 249 -4.49 -9.51 -11.87
C ILE A 249 -4.56 -8.35 -10.89
N ALA A 250 -4.04 -8.57 -9.69
CA ALA A 250 -4.01 -7.55 -8.65
C ALA A 250 -2.84 -6.59 -8.86
N VAL A 251 -3.09 -5.29 -8.67
CA VAL A 251 -2.03 -4.28 -8.60
C VAL A 251 -1.78 -3.92 -7.14
N GLY A 252 -0.66 -4.41 -6.64
CA GLY A 252 -0.23 -4.26 -5.25
C GLY A 252 -0.78 -5.31 -4.30
N THR A 253 -0.06 -5.50 -3.22
CA THR A 253 -0.43 -6.40 -2.14
C THR A 253 -1.71 -5.97 -1.42
N THR A 254 -2.05 -4.69 -1.48
CA THR A 254 -3.30 -4.13 -0.95
C THR A 254 -4.52 -4.65 -1.71
N SER A 255 -4.51 -4.57 -3.05
CA SER A 255 -5.56 -5.17 -3.90
C SER A 255 -5.67 -6.67 -3.69
N THR A 256 -4.53 -7.36 -3.59
CA THR A 256 -4.48 -8.80 -3.29
C THR A 256 -5.18 -9.12 -1.97
N ARG A 257 -4.84 -8.43 -0.89
CA ARG A 257 -5.43 -8.69 0.43
C ARG A 257 -6.92 -8.39 0.47
N THR A 258 -7.37 -7.34 -0.22
CA THR A 258 -8.79 -7.03 -0.36
C THR A 258 -9.54 -8.15 -1.08
N LEU A 259 -9.04 -8.58 -2.24
CA LEU A 259 -9.65 -9.63 -3.04
C LEU A 259 -9.72 -10.96 -2.28
N GLU A 260 -8.62 -11.37 -1.68
CA GLU A 260 -8.54 -12.63 -0.93
C GLU A 260 -9.35 -12.61 0.37
N THR A 261 -9.62 -11.44 0.95
CA THR A 261 -10.50 -11.28 2.11
C THR A 261 -11.96 -11.52 1.72
N VAL A 262 -12.42 -10.92 0.61
CA VAL A 262 -13.83 -10.93 0.21
C VAL A 262 -14.21 -12.19 -0.57
N ALA A 263 -13.28 -12.76 -1.33
CA ALA A 263 -13.56 -13.95 -2.14
C ALA A 263 -14.01 -15.13 -1.28
N ASP A 264 -15.12 -15.75 -1.68
CA ASP A 264 -15.56 -17.04 -1.14
C ASP A 264 -14.64 -18.20 -1.63
N GLU A 265 -14.90 -19.42 -1.17
CA GLU A 265 -14.10 -20.59 -1.53
C GLU A 265 -14.13 -20.94 -3.04
N ASN A 266 -15.08 -20.40 -3.78
CA ASN A 266 -15.19 -20.54 -5.24
C ASN A 266 -14.55 -19.36 -5.97
N GLY A 267 -14.01 -18.37 -5.24
CA GLY A 267 -13.46 -17.13 -5.77
C GLY A 267 -14.52 -16.19 -6.31
N VAL A 268 -15.72 -16.20 -5.77
CA VAL A 268 -16.80 -15.27 -6.12
C VAL A 268 -16.78 -14.10 -5.14
N LEU A 269 -16.88 -12.88 -5.67
CA LEU A 269 -16.95 -11.65 -4.90
C LEU A 269 -18.38 -11.15 -4.75
N LYS A 270 -18.66 -10.52 -3.62
CA LYS A 270 -19.84 -9.68 -3.38
C LYS A 270 -19.37 -8.30 -2.95
N ALA A 271 -20.22 -7.29 -3.14
CA ALA A 271 -19.97 -5.99 -2.56
C ALA A 271 -19.90 -6.11 -1.03
N GLU A 272 -18.80 -5.68 -0.47
CA GLU A 272 -18.52 -5.82 0.95
C GLU A 272 -17.55 -4.74 1.42
N ARG A 273 -17.71 -4.34 2.68
CA ARG A 273 -16.78 -3.44 3.37
C ARG A 273 -16.56 -3.90 4.80
N GLY A 274 -15.36 -3.67 5.29
CA GLY A 274 -15.03 -4.12 6.64
C GLY A 274 -13.58 -3.85 7.02
N TRP A 275 -13.09 -4.61 7.95
CA TRP A 275 -11.71 -4.57 8.42
C TRP A 275 -11.05 -5.91 8.12
N THR A 276 -9.85 -5.87 7.56
CA THR A 276 -9.06 -7.07 7.27
C THR A 276 -7.74 -7.06 8.00
N ASN A 277 -7.41 -8.16 8.64
CA ASN A 277 -6.09 -8.51 9.14
C ASN A 277 -5.49 -9.68 8.34
N SER A 278 -5.91 -9.86 7.10
CA SER A 278 -5.46 -10.94 6.23
C SER A 278 -3.94 -10.97 6.16
N TYR A 279 -3.37 -12.09 6.57
CA TYR A 279 -1.95 -12.38 6.56
C TYR A 279 -1.70 -13.58 5.64
N ILE A 280 -1.12 -13.31 4.48
CA ILE A 280 -0.85 -14.29 3.43
C ILE A 280 0.63 -14.67 3.48
N TYR A 281 0.91 -15.96 3.66
CA TYR A 281 2.26 -16.53 3.71
C TYR A 281 2.27 -17.94 3.08
N PRO A 282 3.41 -18.56 2.78
CA PRO A 282 3.48 -19.86 2.15
C PRO A 282 2.65 -20.92 2.86
N GLY A 283 1.84 -21.63 2.08
CA GLY A 283 0.78 -22.52 2.55
C GLY A 283 -0.63 -21.95 2.38
N TYR A 284 -0.76 -20.61 2.18
CA TYR A 284 -2.02 -20.00 1.79
C TYR A 284 -2.40 -20.42 0.38
N ARG A 285 -3.67 -20.75 0.19
CA ARG A 285 -4.24 -21.07 -1.13
C ARG A 285 -5.01 -19.87 -1.65
N TYR A 286 -4.51 -19.25 -2.69
CA TYR A 286 -5.20 -18.15 -3.34
C TYR A 286 -6.56 -18.58 -3.90
N LYS A 287 -7.58 -17.78 -3.67
CA LYS A 287 -8.96 -18.06 -4.06
C LYS A 287 -9.33 -17.43 -5.39
N ILE A 288 -8.77 -16.24 -5.66
CA ILE A 288 -9.20 -15.45 -6.80
C ILE A 288 -8.06 -14.76 -7.57
N VAL A 289 -6.95 -14.44 -6.93
CA VAL A 289 -5.83 -13.73 -7.59
C VAL A 289 -5.02 -14.71 -8.41
N ASP A 290 -4.99 -14.49 -9.74
CA ASP A 290 -4.24 -15.30 -10.71
C ASP A 290 -2.87 -14.70 -11.02
N GLY A 291 -2.69 -13.38 -10.85
CA GLY A 291 -1.43 -12.67 -11.08
C GLY A 291 -1.31 -11.41 -10.23
N LEU A 292 -0.08 -10.94 -10.07
CA LEU A 292 0.23 -9.82 -9.20
C LEU A 292 1.29 -8.90 -9.81
N ILE A 293 0.98 -7.61 -9.91
CA ILE A 293 1.96 -6.56 -10.16
C ILE A 293 2.33 -5.94 -8.81
N THR A 294 3.60 -5.91 -8.45
CA THR A 294 4.05 -5.41 -7.16
C THR A 294 5.44 -4.79 -7.23
N ASN A 295 5.87 -4.08 -6.17
CA ASN A 295 7.25 -3.66 -6.00
C ASN A 295 8.09 -4.80 -5.39
N PHE A 296 9.40 -4.63 -5.34
CA PHE A 296 10.28 -5.49 -4.55
C PHE A 296 10.19 -5.13 -3.06
N HIS A 297 10.12 -6.16 -2.21
CA HIS A 297 9.85 -6.03 -0.78
C HIS A 297 11.09 -6.27 0.08
N LEU A 298 11.07 -5.75 1.34
CA LEU A 298 12.16 -5.94 2.29
C LEU A 298 12.36 -7.39 2.70
N PRO A 299 13.60 -7.75 3.08
CA PRO A 299 13.85 -8.97 3.82
C PRO A 299 12.95 -9.08 5.05
N LYS A 300 12.49 -10.28 5.36
CA LYS A 300 11.68 -10.59 6.56
C LYS A 300 10.35 -9.83 6.64
N SER A 301 9.82 -9.33 5.52
CA SER A 301 8.53 -8.64 5.49
C SER A 301 7.37 -9.57 5.20
N SER A 302 6.18 -9.24 5.73
CA SER A 302 4.93 -9.94 5.40
C SER A 302 4.61 -9.88 3.90
N LEU A 303 5.08 -8.85 3.19
CA LEU A 303 4.88 -8.70 1.76
C LEU A 303 5.74 -9.67 0.94
N LEU A 304 6.98 -9.94 1.38
CA LEU A 304 7.81 -10.99 0.77
C LEU A 304 7.19 -12.38 0.96
N MET A 305 6.55 -12.60 2.11
CA MET A 305 5.82 -13.85 2.38
C MET A 305 4.60 -14.01 1.48
N LEU A 306 3.85 -12.92 1.22
CA LEU A 306 2.70 -12.89 0.34
C LEU A 306 3.08 -13.29 -1.10
N VAL A 307 4.12 -12.68 -1.67
CA VAL A 307 4.56 -13.04 -3.04
C VAL A 307 5.13 -14.46 -3.08
N SER A 308 5.78 -14.91 -2.00
CA SER A 308 6.27 -16.29 -1.86
C SER A 308 5.13 -17.31 -1.77
N ALA A 309 3.98 -16.91 -1.22
CA ALA A 309 2.78 -17.77 -1.21
C ALA A 309 2.18 -17.92 -2.61
N LEU A 310 2.28 -16.88 -3.48
CA LEU A 310 1.74 -16.93 -4.84
C LEU A 310 2.60 -17.76 -5.80
N ALA A 311 3.90 -17.49 -5.83
CA ALA A 311 4.80 -18.08 -6.85
C ALA A 311 5.69 -19.23 -6.32
N GLY A 312 5.65 -19.47 -5.02
CA GLY A 312 6.57 -20.37 -4.35
C GLY A 312 7.85 -19.66 -3.87
N LYS A 313 8.27 -19.98 -2.65
CA LYS A 313 9.40 -19.34 -1.98
C LYS A 313 10.69 -19.40 -2.81
N GLU A 314 11.07 -20.56 -3.33
CA GLU A 314 12.31 -20.74 -4.08
C GLU A 314 12.36 -19.88 -5.35
N LYS A 315 11.26 -19.83 -6.10
CA LYS A 315 11.14 -18.99 -7.30
C LYS A 315 11.27 -17.51 -6.97
N ILE A 316 10.61 -17.03 -5.93
CA ILE A 316 10.70 -15.64 -5.49
C ILE A 316 12.13 -15.31 -5.04
N PHE A 317 12.80 -16.17 -4.28
CA PHE A 317 14.17 -15.89 -3.85
C PHE A 317 15.14 -15.82 -5.04
N ARG A 318 15.02 -16.69 -6.03
CA ARG A 318 15.79 -16.57 -7.30
C ARG A 318 15.51 -15.25 -8.02
N ALA A 319 14.24 -14.81 -8.08
CA ALA A 319 13.88 -13.53 -8.68
C ALA A 319 14.50 -12.36 -7.92
N TYR A 320 14.57 -12.42 -6.58
CA TYR A 320 15.18 -11.38 -5.76
C TYR A 320 16.70 -11.37 -5.86
N GLU A 321 17.35 -12.54 -5.91
CA GLU A 321 18.78 -12.66 -6.18
C GLU A 321 19.15 -12.08 -7.56
N HIS A 322 18.36 -12.40 -8.59
CA HIS A 322 18.49 -11.80 -9.91
C HIS A 322 18.32 -10.28 -9.87
N ALA A 323 17.27 -9.78 -9.22
CA ALA A 323 17.01 -8.36 -9.12
C ALA A 323 18.14 -7.59 -8.40
N VAL A 324 18.74 -8.17 -7.36
CA VAL A 324 19.91 -7.60 -6.67
C VAL A 324 21.13 -7.59 -7.59
N ALA A 325 21.41 -8.69 -8.27
CA ALA A 325 22.55 -8.82 -9.21
C ALA A 325 22.43 -7.82 -10.37
N GLU A 326 21.23 -7.67 -10.92
CA GLU A 326 20.91 -6.76 -12.03
C GLU A 326 20.65 -5.32 -11.57
N LYS A 327 20.83 -5.05 -10.26
CA LYS A 327 20.67 -3.71 -9.67
C LYS A 327 19.30 -3.08 -9.93
N TYR A 328 18.24 -3.86 -9.75
CA TYR A 328 16.90 -3.32 -9.66
C TYR A 328 16.79 -2.39 -8.45
N ARG A 329 15.88 -1.46 -8.53
CA ARG A 329 15.58 -0.53 -7.45
C ARG A 329 14.46 -1.13 -6.60
N PHE A 330 14.60 -1.06 -5.29
CA PHE A 330 13.70 -1.69 -4.33
C PHE A 330 12.78 -0.68 -3.66
N PHE A 331 11.64 -1.16 -3.16
CA PHE A 331 10.63 -0.44 -2.39
C PHE A 331 9.75 0.52 -3.19
N SER A 332 9.10 1.46 -2.46
CA SER A 332 8.00 2.31 -2.94
C SER A 332 8.29 3.08 -4.22
N PHE A 333 9.51 3.59 -4.39
CA PHE A 333 9.95 4.28 -5.60
C PHE A 333 10.83 3.42 -6.50
N GLY A 334 10.93 2.14 -6.16
CA GLY A 334 11.71 1.18 -6.90
C GLY A 334 11.06 0.73 -8.21
N ASP A 335 11.54 -0.39 -8.70
CA ASP A 335 11.07 -1.04 -9.90
C ASP A 335 9.93 -2.02 -9.59
N ALA A 336 9.32 -2.57 -10.62
CA ALA A 336 8.17 -3.46 -10.52
C ALA A 336 8.53 -4.92 -10.77
N MET A 337 7.69 -5.82 -10.25
CA MET A 337 7.67 -7.23 -10.55
C MET A 337 6.26 -7.63 -11.02
N LEU A 338 6.17 -8.39 -12.09
CA LEU A 338 4.95 -9.04 -12.56
C LEU A 338 5.08 -10.54 -12.31
N ILE A 339 4.24 -11.07 -11.45
CA ILE A 339 4.12 -12.50 -11.17
C ILE A 339 2.88 -13.00 -11.91
N LEU A 340 3.05 -13.78 -13.00
CA LEU A 340 1.93 -14.18 -13.85
C LEU A 340 2.20 -15.50 -14.60
#